data_53949c7db50a4f742f4984a9dad2b62a
#
_entry.id   53949c7db50a4f742f4984a9dad2b62a
#
_cell.length_a   1.000
_cell.length_b   1.000
_cell.length_c   1.000
_cell.angle_alpha   90.00
_cell.angle_beta   90.00
_cell.angle_gamma   90.00
#
_symmetry.space_group_name_H-M   'P 1'
#
loop_
_entity.id
_entity.type
_entity.pdbx_description
1 polymer ?
#
loop_
_entity_poly.entity_id
_entity_poly.type
_entity_poly.pdbx_seq_one_letter_code
_entity_poly.pdbx_strand_id
1 'polypeptide(L)'
;MFVRAARATLVALAILPLGSGLATGAPAGAVEITLDANFVTGAEVFTASGAFCDSGTATTDELRIVGGGSGLSFHVVKTLTCEDGSGSLTIDVDAATHAWAPGDQGGWAVRSGSGEWSSAAGGGRIVGMYYGGGVVDEYTGVIRR
;
A
#
# COMPACT_ATOMS: atom_id res chain seq x y z
N MET A 1 24.44 44.22 69.16
CA MET A 1 24.22 44.68 67.78
C MET A 1 24.39 43.48 66.88
N PHE A 2 23.29 42.77 66.60
CA PHE A 2 23.29 41.52 65.83
C PHE A 2 22.73 41.79 64.47
N VAL A 3 23.57 41.63 63.42
CA VAL A 3 23.18 41.75 62.01
C VAL A 3 22.71 40.36 61.56
N ARG A 4 21.44 40.22 61.21
CA ARG A 4 20.87 39.02 60.56
C ARG A 4 21.08 39.09 59.08
N ALA A 5 21.83 38.15 58.52
CA ALA A 5 21.96 37.96 57.08
C ALA A 5 20.74 37.11 56.56
N ALA A 6 19.99 37.69 55.65
CA ALA A 6 18.95 37.00 54.91
C ALA A 6 19.55 36.21 53.75
N ARG A 7 19.30 34.90 53.72
CA ARG A 7 19.65 34.03 52.59
C ARG A 7 18.48 34.06 51.59
N ALA A 8 18.72 34.56 50.39
CA ALA A 8 17.78 34.44 49.28
C ALA A 8 17.98 33.09 48.58
N THR A 9 16.94 32.29 48.55
CA THR A 9 16.91 31.02 47.82
C THR A 9 16.40 31.29 46.41
N LEU A 10 17.27 31.15 45.42
CA LEU A 10 16.92 31.21 44.01
C LEU A 10 16.32 29.85 43.59
N VAL A 11 15.02 29.83 43.27
CA VAL A 11 14.34 28.69 42.63
C VAL A 11 14.55 28.81 41.12
N ALA A 12 15.37 27.95 40.57
CA ALA A 12 15.55 27.84 39.12
C ALA A 12 14.38 27.04 38.53
N LEU A 13 13.55 27.69 37.77
CA LEU A 13 12.44 27.06 37.01
C LEU A 13 13.04 26.46 35.74
N ALA A 14 13.17 25.12 35.69
CA ALA A 14 13.60 24.41 34.50
C ALA A 14 12.43 24.35 33.52
N ILE A 15 12.52 25.08 32.41
CA ILE A 15 11.58 24.99 31.28
C ILE A 15 12.05 23.83 30.42
N LEU A 16 11.32 22.72 30.46
CA LEU A 16 11.47 21.59 29.53
C LEU A 16 10.90 22.00 28.17
N PRO A 17 11.65 21.94 27.07
CA PRO A 17 11.08 22.13 25.75
C PRO A 17 10.24 20.90 25.40
N LEU A 18 8.94 21.08 25.21
CA LEU A 18 8.03 20.14 24.56
C LEU A 18 8.43 20.06 23.08
N GLY A 19 9.34 19.16 22.76
CA GLY A 19 9.68 18.81 21.41
C GLY A 19 8.50 18.10 20.75
N SER A 20 7.65 18.84 20.04
CA SER A 20 6.68 18.27 19.10
C SER A 20 7.47 17.65 17.95
N GLY A 21 7.81 16.37 18.08
CA GLY A 21 8.35 15.57 16.99
C GLY A 21 7.26 15.44 15.94
N LEU A 22 7.34 16.25 14.88
CA LEU A 22 6.60 15.98 13.65
C LEU A 22 7.11 14.66 13.11
N ALA A 23 6.30 13.62 13.19
CA ALA A 23 6.56 12.37 12.48
C ALA A 23 6.54 12.70 10.97
N THR A 24 7.69 12.92 10.39
CA THR A 24 7.85 13.03 8.95
C THR A 24 7.67 11.63 8.39
N GLY A 25 6.47 11.31 7.92
CA GLY A 25 6.24 10.10 7.14
C GLY A 25 7.22 10.07 5.97
N ALA A 26 7.73 8.89 5.62
CA ALA A 26 8.59 8.75 4.45
C ALA A 26 7.89 9.34 3.21
N PRO A 27 8.64 9.97 2.29
CA PRO A 27 8.05 10.54 1.10
C PRO A 27 7.37 9.44 0.26
N ALA A 28 6.23 9.78 -0.35
CA ALA A 28 5.56 8.87 -1.27
C ALA A 28 6.46 8.65 -2.50
N GLY A 29 6.63 7.39 -2.88
CA GLY A 29 7.35 7.01 -4.09
C GLY A 29 6.42 6.43 -5.14
N ALA A 30 6.72 6.69 -6.42
CA ALA A 30 6.04 6.06 -7.53
C ALA A 30 6.26 4.54 -7.51
N VAL A 31 5.26 3.79 -7.93
CA VAL A 31 5.32 2.34 -8.06
C VAL A 31 4.63 1.89 -9.34
N GLU A 32 5.23 0.90 -9.98
CA GLU A 32 4.65 0.12 -11.08
C GLU A 32 4.74 -1.36 -10.71
N ILE A 33 3.62 -2.10 -10.79
CA ILE A 33 3.56 -3.53 -10.50
C ILE A 33 2.89 -4.22 -11.68
N THR A 34 3.54 -5.24 -12.23
CA THR A 34 2.94 -6.15 -13.21
C THR A 34 2.69 -7.49 -12.55
N LEU A 35 1.43 -7.91 -12.49
CA LEU A 35 1.00 -9.16 -11.85
C LEU A 35 0.37 -10.07 -12.89
N ASP A 36 0.90 -11.28 -13.01
CA ASP A 36 0.33 -12.36 -13.83
C ASP A 36 -0.45 -13.32 -12.93
N ALA A 37 -1.77 -13.35 -13.11
CA ALA A 37 -2.67 -14.28 -12.43
C ALA A 37 -3.11 -15.38 -13.40
N ASN A 38 -2.54 -16.57 -13.23
CA ASN A 38 -2.83 -17.73 -14.05
C ASN A 38 -3.98 -18.54 -13.44
N PHE A 39 -5.14 -18.51 -14.07
CA PHE A 39 -6.35 -19.19 -13.60
C PHE A 39 -6.33 -20.72 -13.79
N VAL A 40 -5.43 -21.23 -14.62
CA VAL A 40 -5.29 -22.68 -14.86
C VAL A 40 -4.47 -23.34 -13.75
N THR A 41 -3.38 -22.68 -13.34
CA THR A 41 -2.49 -23.20 -12.29
C THR A 41 -2.81 -22.66 -10.92
N GLY A 42 -3.53 -21.55 -10.82
CA GLY A 42 -3.76 -20.79 -9.60
C GLY A 42 -2.54 -20.00 -9.12
N ALA A 43 -1.48 -19.94 -9.93
CA ALA A 43 -0.29 -19.16 -9.58
C ALA A 43 -0.53 -17.68 -9.86
N GLU A 44 -0.14 -16.84 -8.90
CA GLU A 44 -0.10 -15.39 -9.05
C GLU A 44 1.31 -14.92 -8.70
N VAL A 45 1.99 -14.29 -9.67
CA VAL A 45 3.35 -13.77 -9.50
C VAL A 45 3.40 -12.31 -9.94
N PHE A 46 4.26 -11.52 -9.30
CA PHE A 46 4.44 -10.13 -9.69
C PHE A 46 5.91 -9.75 -9.81
N THR A 47 6.14 -8.75 -10.64
CA THR A 47 7.36 -7.93 -10.65
C THR A 47 6.98 -6.47 -10.43
N ALA A 48 7.85 -5.71 -9.79
CA ALA A 48 7.58 -4.29 -9.55
C ALA A 48 8.83 -3.43 -9.66
N SER A 49 8.61 -2.13 -9.78
CA SER A 49 9.66 -1.12 -9.74
C SER A 49 9.23 0.07 -8.89
N GLY A 50 10.20 0.85 -8.39
CA GLY A 50 9.94 2.04 -7.59
C GLY A 50 9.81 1.77 -6.10
N ALA A 51 8.71 2.18 -5.48
CA ALA A 51 8.56 2.22 -4.02
C ALA A 51 8.03 0.92 -3.41
N PHE A 52 8.20 -0.23 -4.07
CA PHE A 52 7.85 -1.55 -3.54
C PHE A 52 9.00 -2.55 -3.79
N CYS A 53 8.92 -3.77 -3.26
CA CYS A 53 9.91 -4.81 -3.53
C CYS A 53 9.83 -5.26 -5.00
N ASP A 54 10.96 -5.73 -5.55
CA ASP A 54 11.11 -5.96 -7.00
C ASP A 54 10.28 -7.12 -7.54
N SER A 55 9.98 -8.14 -6.71
CA SER A 55 9.23 -9.34 -7.13
C SER A 55 8.62 -10.09 -5.94
N GLY A 56 7.69 -10.98 -6.27
CA GLY A 56 7.08 -11.86 -5.29
C GLY A 56 5.90 -12.65 -5.83
N THR A 57 5.11 -13.16 -4.91
CA THR A 57 3.87 -13.88 -5.18
C THR A 57 2.67 -13.07 -4.68
N ALA A 58 1.52 -13.30 -5.31
CA ALA A 58 0.28 -12.75 -4.81
C ALA A 58 -0.73 -13.86 -4.49
N THR A 59 -1.68 -13.53 -3.63
CA THR A 59 -2.86 -14.35 -3.36
C THR A 59 -4.10 -13.48 -3.47
N THR A 60 -5.15 -14.05 -4.06
CA THR A 60 -6.48 -13.43 -4.05
C THR A 60 -7.21 -13.89 -2.79
N ASP A 61 -7.36 -13.00 -1.81
CA ASP A 61 -7.99 -13.29 -0.52
C ASP A 61 -9.51 -13.19 -0.59
N GLU A 62 -10.01 -12.20 -1.35
CA GLU A 62 -11.42 -12.00 -1.61
C GLU A 62 -11.65 -11.69 -3.08
N LEU A 63 -12.72 -12.26 -3.66
CA LEU A 63 -13.18 -11.95 -5.01
C LEU A 63 -14.69 -11.83 -5.00
N ARG A 64 -15.18 -10.65 -5.35
CA ARG A 64 -16.60 -10.40 -5.56
C ARG A 64 -16.82 -9.86 -6.96
N ILE A 65 -17.68 -10.56 -7.71
CA ILE A 65 -18.03 -10.17 -9.08
C ILE A 65 -19.52 -9.78 -9.10
N VAL A 66 -19.80 -8.61 -9.65
CA VAL A 66 -21.17 -8.14 -9.90
C VAL A 66 -21.29 -7.87 -11.39
N GLY A 67 -22.24 -8.54 -12.04
CA GLY A 67 -22.46 -8.43 -13.48
C GLY A 67 -23.83 -7.91 -13.86
N GLY A 68 -23.91 -7.30 -15.02
CA GLY A 68 -25.12 -6.82 -15.67
C GLY A 68 -24.90 -6.67 -17.17
N GLY A 69 -25.92 -6.34 -17.94
CA GLY A 69 -25.91 -6.33 -19.41
C GLY A 69 -24.87 -5.46 -20.12
N SER A 70 -24.10 -4.65 -19.39
CA SER A 70 -23.06 -3.74 -19.95
C SER A 70 -21.65 -4.01 -19.47
N GLY A 71 -21.42 -4.99 -18.60
CA GLY A 71 -20.10 -5.31 -18.09
C GLY A 71 -20.09 -5.98 -16.73
N LEU A 72 -18.89 -6.32 -16.25
CA LEU A 72 -18.65 -6.89 -14.93
C LEU A 72 -17.91 -5.87 -14.07
N SER A 73 -18.25 -5.80 -12.80
CA SER A 73 -17.49 -5.10 -11.78
C SER A 73 -16.85 -6.10 -10.83
N PHE A 74 -15.60 -5.88 -10.50
CA PHE A 74 -14.80 -6.72 -9.62
C PHE A 74 -14.42 -5.93 -8.39
N HIS A 75 -14.62 -6.53 -7.23
CA HIS A 75 -13.96 -6.12 -6.00
C HIS A 75 -13.04 -7.26 -5.57
N VAL A 76 -11.75 -6.99 -5.48
CA VAL A 76 -10.73 -7.98 -5.20
C VAL A 76 -9.87 -7.50 -4.06
N VAL A 77 -9.60 -8.38 -3.09
CA VAL A 77 -8.56 -8.17 -2.10
C VAL A 77 -7.40 -9.08 -2.43
N LYS A 78 -6.22 -8.50 -2.58
CA LYS A 78 -4.99 -9.25 -2.89
C LYS A 78 -3.91 -8.96 -1.85
N THR A 79 -3.18 -10.00 -1.46
CA THR A 79 -1.95 -9.88 -0.68
C THR A 79 -0.75 -10.18 -1.56
N LEU A 80 0.12 -9.19 -1.73
CA LEU A 80 1.39 -9.27 -2.44
C LEU A 80 2.50 -9.51 -1.43
N THR A 81 3.19 -10.65 -1.53
CA THR A 81 4.28 -11.05 -0.61
C THR A 81 5.61 -10.96 -1.32
N CYS A 82 6.53 -10.17 -0.76
CA CYS A 82 7.85 -9.93 -1.32
C CYS A 82 8.75 -11.18 -1.22
N GLU A 83 9.43 -11.53 -2.31
CA GLU A 83 10.36 -12.66 -2.37
C GLU A 83 11.61 -12.47 -1.50
N ASP A 84 12.03 -11.22 -1.30
CA ASP A 84 13.19 -10.85 -0.47
C ASP A 84 12.94 -10.95 1.05
N GLY A 85 11.70 -11.27 1.46
CA GLY A 85 11.29 -11.37 2.85
C GLY A 85 11.05 -10.03 3.54
N SER A 86 11.04 -8.90 2.84
CA SER A 86 10.79 -7.56 3.42
C SER A 86 9.37 -7.40 3.97
N GLY A 87 8.43 -8.23 3.56
CA GLY A 87 7.05 -8.22 4.05
C GLY A 87 6.00 -8.36 2.95
N SER A 88 4.83 -7.81 3.20
CA SER A 88 3.71 -7.89 2.25
C SER A 88 2.86 -6.62 2.24
N LEU A 89 2.12 -6.43 1.15
CA LEU A 89 1.02 -5.45 1.03
C LEU A 89 -0.29 -6.16 0.76
N THR A 90 -1.33 -5.81 1.50
CA THR A 90 -2.71 -6.16 1.14
C THR A 90 -3.36 -4.95 0.49
N ILE A 91 -3.92 -5.13 -0.69
CA ILE A 91 -4.55 -4.09 -1.49
C ILE A 91 -6.01 -4.41 -1.78
N ASP A 92 -6.84 -3.37 -1.79
CA ASP A 92 -8.18 -3.39 -2.35
C ASP A 92 -8.12 -2.97 -3.82
N VAL A 93 -8.79 -3.70 -4.68
CA VAL A 93 -8.90 -3.41 -6.12
C VAL A 93 -10.37 -3.34 -6.49
N ASP A 94 -10.77 -2.23 -7.10
CA ASP A 94 -12.08 -2.04 -7.69
C ASP A 94 -11.91 -1.76 -9.18
N ALA A 95 -12.33 -2.73 -10.03
CA ALA A 95 -12.17 -2.66 -11.46
C ALA A 95 -13.47 -3.04 -12.18
N ALA A 96 -13.59 -2.68 -13.44
CA ALA A 96 -14.73 -3.05 -14.27
C ALA A 96 -14.31 -3.32 -15.72
N THR A 97 -14.98 -4.32 -16.33
CA THR A 97 -14.93 -4.50 -17.78
C THR A 97 -15.95 -3.59 -18.47
N HIS A 98 -15.63 -3.23 -19.70
CA HIS A 98 -16.57 -2.55 -20.57
C HIS A 98 -16.72 -3.34 -21.88
N ALA A 99 -17.92 -3.36 -22.45
CA ALA A 99 -18.23 -4.19 -23.63
C ALA A 99 -17.34 -3.93 -24.86
N TRP A 100 -16.63 -2.79 -24.89
CA TRP A 100 -15.74 -2.35 -25.97
C TRP A 100 -14.26 -2.38 -25.61
N ALA A 101 -13.89 -2.80 -24.39
CA ALA A 101 -12.51 -2.86 -23.93
C ALA A 101 -12.05 -4.33 -23.78
N PRO A 102 -10.81 -4.67 -24.19
CA PRO A 102 -10.29 -6.04 -24.13
C PRO A 102 -9.92 -6.51 -22.73
N GLY A 103 -10.10 -5.70 -21.71
CA GLY A 103 -9.73 -5.97 -20.34
C GLY A 103 -10.59 -5.22 -19.33
N ASP A 104 -10.08 -5.08 -18.13
CA ASP A 104 -10.69 -4.28 -17.07
C ASP A 104 -9.84 -3.06 -16.72
N GLN A 105 -10.45 -2.10 -16.06
CA GLN A 105 -9.81 -0.88 -15.58
C GLN A 105 -10.42 -0.46 -14.25
N GLY A 106 -9.59 0.13 -13.40
CA GLY A 106 -10.09 0.59 -12.11
C GLY A 106 -9.07 1.30 -11.26
N GLY A 107 -9.28 1.21 -9.96
CA GLY A 107 -8.40 1.74 -8.94
C GLY A 107 -7.96 0.68 -7.96
N TRP A 108 -6.87 0.96 -7.27
CA TRP A 108 -6.39 0.17 -6.15
C TRP A 108 -5.96 1.05 -4.99
N ALA A 109 -6.03 0.51 -3.78
CA ALA A 109 -5.57 1.19 -2.58
C ALA A 109 -4.93 0.21 -1.61
N VAL A 110 -3.91 0.65 -0.88
CA VAL A 110 -3.32 -0.14 0.20
C VAL A 110 -4.31 -0.23 1.36
N ARG A 111 -4.68 -1.46 1.75
CA ARG A 111 -5.52 -1.77 2.92
C ARG A 111 -4.67 -1.92 4.18
N SER A 112 -3.57 -2.68 4.07
CA SER A 112 -2.65 -2.98 5.17
C SER A 112 -1.32 -3.51 4.63
N GLY A 113 -0.35 -3.71 5.51
CA GLY A 113 0.93 -4.33 5.17
C GLY A 113 1.58 -5.00 6.36
N SER A 114 2.67 -5.72 6.11
CA SER A 114 3.49 -6.37 7.11
C SER A 114 4.98 -6.11 6.87
N GLY A 115 5.81 -6.40 7.88
CA GLY A 115 7.26 -6.20 7.78
C GLY A 115 7.59 -4.72 7.56
N GLU A 116 8.42 -4.43 6.58
CA GLU A 116 8.79 -3.05 6.21
C GLU A 116 7.60 -2.23 5.68
N TRP A 117 6.52 -2.88 5.30
CA TRP A 117 5.31 -2.29 4.71
C TRP A 117 4.18 -2.08 5.72
N SER A 118 4.41 -2.34 7.03
CA SER A 118 3.39 -2.30 8.07
C SER A 118 2.68 -0.96 8.25
N SER A 119 3.32 0.15 7.87
CA SER A 119 2.74 1.50 7.87
C SER A 119 2.40 2.02 6.47
N ALA A 120 2.49 1.16 5.44
CA ALA A 120 2.30 1.58 4.07
C ALA A 120 0.88 2.10 3.82
N ALA A 121 0.81 3.15 3.01
CA ALA A 121 -0.43 3.70 2.48
C ALA A 121 -0.20 4.16 1.05
N GLY A 122 -1.24 4.14 0.23
CA GLY A 122 -1.11 4.56 -1.15
C GLY A 122 -2.20 3.97 -2.01
N GLY A 123 -2.02 4.08 -3.32
CA GLY A 123 -2.97 3.58 -4.30
C GLY A 123 -2.72 4.17 -5.68
N GLY A 124 -3.59 3.84 -6.61
CA GLY A 124 -3.44 4.27 -7.99
C GLY A 124 -4.46 3.64 -8.92
N ARG A 125 -4.02 3.35 -10.14
CA ARG A 125 -4.83 2.76 -11.19
C ARG A 125 -4.41 1.34 -11.48
N ILE A 126 -5.36 0.54 -11.96
CA ILE A 126 -5.13 -0.80 -12.51
C ILE A 126 -5.68 -0.85 -13.93
N VAL A 127 -4.97 -1.59 -14.79
CA VAL A 127 -5.43 -2.02 -16.11
C VAL A 127 -5.14 -3.51 -16.21
N GLY A 128 -6.17 -4.33 -16.40
CA GLY A 128 -6.06 -5.77 -16.59
C GLY A 128 -6.25 -6.15 -18.06
N MET A 129 -5.43 -7.07 -18.55
CA MET A 129 -5.50 -7.61 -19.91
C MET A 129 -5.66 -9.13 -19.85
N TYR A 130 -6.81 -9.63 -20.30
CA TYR A 130 -7.10 -11.06 -20.30
C TYR A 130 -6.37 -11.80 -21.43
N TYR A 131 -5.88 -12.98 -21.12
CA TYR A 131 -5.34 -13.93 -22.08
C TYR A 131 -5.97 -15.32 -21.88
N GLY A 132 -5.67 -16.28 -22.75
CA GLY A 132 -6.23 -17.63 -22.68
C GLY A 132 -5.77 -18.39 -21.42
N GLY A 133 -6.39 -18.13 -20.29
CA GLY A 133 -6.12 -18.81 -19.02
C GLY A 133 -5.65 -17.91 -17.89
N GLY A 134 -5.74 -16.58 -18.03
CA GLY A 134 -5.37 -15.66 -16.96
C GLY A 134 -5.60 -14.20 -17.29
N VAL A 135 -5.04 -13.36 -16.45
CA VAL A 135 -5.01 -11.91 -16.62
C VAL A 135 -3.64 -11.37 -16.24
N VAL A 136 -3.13 -10.41 -16.98
CA VAL A 136 -2.00 -9.58 -16.59
C VAL A 136 -2.54 -8.25 -16.13
N ASP A 137 -2.32 -7.92 -14.87
CA ASP A 137 -2.72 -6.67 -14.24
C ASP A 137 -1.52 -5.73 -14.13
N GLU A 138 -1.66 -4.51 -14.64
CA GLU A 138 -0.69 -3.43 -14.49
C GLU A 138 -1.20 -2.41 -13.48
N TYR A 139 -0.53 -2.30 -12.35
CA TYR A 139 -0.80 -1.33 -11.30
C TYR A 139 0.19 -0.18 -11.39
N THR A 140 -0.31 1.04 -11.44
CA THR A 140 0.50 2.27 -11.39
C THR A 140 -0.01 3.18 -10.28
N GLY A 141 0.90 3.81 -9.54
CA GLY A 141 0.47 4.68 -8.45
C GLY A 141 1.60 5.15 -7.56
N VAL A 142 1.27 5.36 -6.30
CA VAL A 142 2.22 5.79 -5.27
C VAL A 142 2.05 4.97 -3.99
N ILE A 143 3.17 4.66 -3.35
CA ILE A 143 3.23 4.07 -2.00
C ILE A 143 4.11 4.95 -1.13
N ARG A 144 3.69 5.16 0.12
CA ARG A 144 4.49 5.76 1.19
C ARG A 144 4.57 4.77 2.36
N ARG A 145 5.70 4.78 3.05
CA ARG A 145 5.94 4.01 4.29
C ARG A 145 5.84 4.90 5.50
#